data_8fdb5f36eca5d35b296bdc472aee21f1
#
_entry.id   8fdb5f36eca5d35b296bdc472aee21f1
#
_cell.length_a   1.000
_cell.length_b   1.000
_cell.length_c   1.000
_cell.angle_alpha   90.00
_cell.angle_beta   90.00
_cell.angle_gamma   90.00
#
_symmetry.space_group_name_H-M   'P 1'
#
loop_
_entity.id
_entity.type
_entity.pdbx_description
1 polymer ?
#
loop_
_entity_poly.entity_id
_entity_poly.type
_entity_poly.pdbx_seq_one_letter_code
_entity_poly.pdbx_strand_id
1 'polypeptide(L)'
;MSELNLSELKFTEIDIKNFVNSSLDVEEGSVLFINHDDKDKLDKYVDESLKKKVKLVITSLNCSSNDDKVIKAKNYSEVFLDSYNYLCNDYESKKYFGITGTNGKTTTGAYLKELLGPESLFIGTNEDELFSEITNEKHLTSPKLFNILKLLGKSDFKKYNNIILEASSHALDQDRFNGIRFNTSGFTNLSQDHFDYHTNIENYFNSKLKLFSNQLSDKYVYIDNEWGNKVAQNSSLPSFKISSDTQADLQILDKKTYPKTSLKIEINKKIYNFELDIVGPNFYQNFLLAFSMAYYSKIKNVDQIIENISNLKNPKGRFDLINFKTNKIIVDYAHTPESISQVIKYVNPYFSEVVVLFGAGGNRDKEKRKLMGTASQLADSVIVTNDNPRNEDPIQISNDILKGCDLSKTNVILDRKEAITSAINELKENSVLLVLGKGHEMYQEINNSHIPFNDNDFINETIGGLI
;
A
#
# COMPACT_ATOMS: atom_id res chain seq x y z
N MET A 1 -39.99 -11.43 14.83
CA MET A 1 -39.03 -11.47 13.75
C MET A 1 -37.99 -12.48 14.14
N SER A 2 -37.95 -13.62 13.50
CA SER A 2 -37.06 -14.73 13.79
C SER A 2 -35.61 -14.29 13.59
N GLU A 3 -34.76 -14.60 14.56
CA GLU A 3 -33.32 -14.58 14.35
C GLU A 3 -33.04 -15.49 13.15
N LEU A 4 -32.55 -14.91 12.08
CA LEU A 4 -32.24 -15.66 10.87
C LEU A 4 -31.08 -16.59 11.17
N ASN A 5 -31.36 -17.89 11.22
CA ASN A 5 -30.34 -18.90 11.35
C ASN A 5 -29.75 -19.10 9.94
N LEU A 6 -28.51 -18.71 9.71
CA LEU A 6 -27.81 -18.79 8.42
C LEU A 6 -27.83 -20.20 7.82
N SER A 7 -27.96 -21.24 8.65
CA SER A 7 -28.16 -22.63 8.21
C SER A 7 -29.46 -22.85 7.42
N GLU A 8 -30.43 -21.94 7.54
CA GLU A 8 -31.71 -22.00 6.81
C GLU A 8 -31.59 -21.37 5.39
N LEU A 9 -30.60 -20.48 5.20
CA LEU A 9 -30.28 -19.91 3.91
C LEU A 9 -29.39 -20.90 3.16
N LYS A 10 -29.92 -21.86 2.44
CA LYS A 10 -29.16 -22.86 1.65
C LYS A 10 -28.12 -22.21 0.72
N PHE A 11 -27.07 -21.59 1.28
CA PHE A 11 -25.95 -21.02 0.53
C PHE A 11 -25.15 -22.08 -0.25
N THR A 12 -25.30 -23.37 0.08
CA THR A 12 -24.66 -24.51 -0.58
C THR A 12 -24.88 -24.57 -2.08
N GLU A 13 -25.94 -23.93 -2.59
CA GLU A 13 -26.30 -23.91 -4.00
C GLU A 13 -25.90 -22.63 -4.72
N ILE A 14 -25.20 -21.69 -4.04
CA ILE A 14 -24.86 -20.38 -4.57
C ILE A 14 -23.37 -20.30 -4.82
N ASP A 15 -22.97 -20.12 -6.08
CA ASP A 15 -21.58 -19.88 -6.45
C ASP A 15 -21.10 -18.54 -5.87
N ILE A 16 -19.93 -18.51 -5.24
CA ILE A 16 -19.33 -17.31 -4.64
C ILE A 16 -19.17 -16.17 -5.64
N LYS A 17 -19.00 -16.45 -6.93
CA LYS A 17 -18.93 -15.42 -7.97
C LYS A 17 -20.20 -14.58 -8.07
N ASN A 18 -21.33 -15.09 -7.64
CA ASN A 18 -22.63 -14.41 -7.67
C ASN A 18 -22.86 -13.52 -6.45
N PHE A 19 -21.93 -13.47 -5.49
CA PHE A 19 -21.98 -12.52 -4.38
C PHE A 19 -21.47 -11.16 -4.83
N VAL A 20 -22.25 -10.12 -4.59
CA VAL A 20 -21.95 -8.75 -4.94
C VAL A 20 -22.23 -7.81 -3.77
N ASN A 21 -21.56 -6.67 -3.71
CA ASN A 21 -21.72 -5.65 -2.67
C ASN A 21 -22.03 -4.27 -3.25
N SER A 22 -22.41 -4.21 -4.52
CA SER A 22 -22.86 -3.01 -5.21
C SER A 22 -24.09 -3.34 -6.04
N SER A 23 -25.10 -2.47 -6.02
CA SER A 23 -26.29 -2.60 -6.89
C SER A 23 -25.94 -2.52 -8.37
N LEU A 24 -24.78 -1.93 -8.70
CA LEU A 24 -24.28 -1.85 -10.08
C LEU A 24 -23.83 -3.21 -10.61
N ASP A 25 -23.25 -4.06 -9.74
CA ASP A 25 -22.71 -5.37 -10.10
C ASP A 25 -23.76 -6.50 -10.04
N VAL A 26 -25.02 -6.17 -9.71
CA VAL A 26 -26.10 -7.16 -9.63
C VAL A 26 -26.47 -7.66 -11.02
N GLU A 27 -26.40 -8.98 -11.19
CA GLU A 27 -26.91 -9.77 -12.31
C GLU A 27 -28.05 -10.69 -11.86
N GLU A 28 -28.77 -11.32 -12.81
CA GLU A 28 -29.81 -12.29 -12.48
C GLU A 28 -29.23 -13.47 -11.65
N GLY A 29 -29.84 -13.74 -10.52
CA GLY A 29 -29.36 -14.77 -9.59
C GLY A 29 -28.29 -14.36 -8.59
N SER A 30 -27.84 -13.09 -8.60
CA SER A 30 -26.90 -12.55 -7.62
C SER A 30 -27.46 -12.57 -6.20
N VAL A 31 -26.56 -12.68 -5.21
CA VAL A 31 -26.81 -12.37 -3.80
C VAL A 31 -26.12 -11.05 -3.47
N LEU A 32 -26.92 -10.03 -3.15
CA LEU A 32 -26.42 -8.69 -2.84
C LEU A 32 -26.27 -8.53 -1.32
N PHE A 33 -25.08 -8.19 -0.88
CA PHE A 33 -24.81 -7.68 0.47
C PHE A 33 -24.67 -6.17 0.41
N ILE A 34 -25.61 -5.43 0.97
CA ILE A 34 -25.57 -3.97 0.93
C ILE A 34 -26.04 -3.36 2.25
N ASN A 35 -25.31 -2.37 2.70
CA ASN A 35 -25.66 -1.53 3.84
C ASN A 35 -25.30 -0.08 3.56
N HIS A 36 -26.09 0.85 4.08
CA HIS A 36 -25.84 2.28 3.97
C HIS A 36 -26.50 3.01 5.14
N ASP A 37 -25.80 4.02 5.68
CA ASP A 37 -26.34 4.83 6.80
C ASP A 37 -27.51 5.70 6.37
N ASP A 38 -27.47 6.21 5.14
CA ASP A 38 -28.55 6.94 4.50
C ASP A 38 -29.62 5.95 4.01
N LYS A 39 -30.77 5.98 4.67
CA LYS A 39 -31.89 5.08 4.40
C LYS A 39 -32.44 5.20 2.99
N ASP A 40 -32.59 6.41 2.48
CA ASP A 40 -33.18 6.65 1.15
C ASP A 40 -32.28 6.09 0.04
N LYS A 41 -30.97 6.21 0.20
CA LYS A 41 -30.02 5.58 -0.71
C LYS A 41 -30.03 4.06 -0.60
N LEU A 42 -30.12 3.51 0.62
CA LEU A 42 -30.20 2.08 0.82
C LEU A 42 -31.45 1.51 0.12
N ASP A 43 -32.61 2.08 0.37
CA ASP A 43 -33.87 1.66 -0.25
C ASP A 43 -33.79 1.74 -1.78
N LYS A 44 -33.25 2.82 -2.33
CA LYS A 44 -33.02 2.97 -3.77
C LYS A 44 -32.16 1.84 -4.35
N TYR A 45 -31.03 1.52 -3.72
CA TYR A 45 -30.13 0.46 -4.19
C TYR A 45 -30.77 -0.93 -4.10
N VAL A 46 -31.56 -1.18 -3.07
CA VAL A 46 -32.34 -2.43 -2.93
C VAL A 46 -33.36 -2.53 -4.05
N ASP A 47 -34.16 -1.48 -4.30
CA ASP A 47 -35.19 -1.47 -5.34
C ASP A 47 -34.59 -1.65 -6.74
N GLU A 48 -33.46 -1.00 -7.04
CA GLU A 48 -32.74 -1.19 -8.31
C GLU A 48 -32.29 -2.64 -8.49
N SER A 49 -31.83 -3.28 -7.41
CA SER A 49 -31.37 -4.66 -7.42
C SER A 49 -32.50 -5.65 -7.60
N LEU A 50 -33.65 -5.42 -6.97
CA LEU A 50 -34.84 -6.25 -7.15
C LEU A 50 -35.33 -6.23 -8.61
N LYS A 51 -35.25 -5.09 -9.30
CA LYS A 51 -35.58 -4.95 -10.74
C LYS A 51 -34.64 -5.76 -11.63
N LYS A 52 -33.40 -6.00 -11.22
CA LYS A 52 -32.40 -6.82 -11.92
C LYS A 52 -32.54 -8.32 -11.62
N LYS A 53 -33.64 -8.75 -11.00
CA LYS A 53 -33.93 -10.16 -10.64
C LYS A 53 -32.86 -10.78 -9.73
N VAL A 54 -32.34 -10.02 -8.75
CA VAL A 54 -31.48 -10.54 -7.70
C VAL A 54 -32.11 -11.78 -7.04
N LYS A 55 -31.31 -12.76 -6.65
CA LYS A 55 -31.79 -13.95 -5.92
C LYS A 55 -32.13 -13.58 -4.48
N LEU A 56 -31.26 -12.78 -3.84
CA LEU A 56 -31.42 -12.40 -2.44
C LEU A 56 -30.70 -11.06 -2.19
N VAL A 57 -31.27 -10.25 -1.31
CA VAL A 57 -30.62 -9.05 -0.76
C VAL A 57 -30.48 -9.22 0.76
N ILE A 58 -29.26 -9.11 1.25
CA ILE A 58 -28.94 -9.10 2.68
C ILE A 58 -28.56 -7.68 3.05
N THR A 59 -29.29 -7.10 4.02
CA THR A 59 -29.11 -5.69 4.39
C THR A 59 -29.34 -5.48 5.89
N SER A 60 -29.15 -4.24 6.36
CA SER A 60 -29.44 -3.87 7.75
C SER A 60 -30.95 -3.62 7.99
N LEU A 61 -31.33 -3.49 9.26
CA LEU A 61 -32.70 -3.18 9.67
C LEU A 61 -33.22 -1.82 9.17
N ASN A 62 -32.31 -0.93 8.71
CA ASN A 62 -32.69 0.40 8.21
C ASN A 62 -33.43 0.37 6.88
N CYS A 63 -33.37 -0.73 6.13
CA CYS A 63 -34.08 -0.88 4.85
C CYS A 63 -35.61 -0.94 5.04
N SER A 64 -36.35 -0.18 4.24
CA SER A 64 -37.83 -0.15 4.29
C SER A 64 -38.49 -1.30 3.54
N SER A 65 -37.82 -1.90 2.56
CA SER A 65 -38.40 -2.93 1.69
C SER A 65 -38.96 -4.11 2.48
N ASN A 66 -40.14 -4.61 2.10
CA ASN A 66 -40.75 -5.83 2.65
C ASN A 66 -40.83 -6.94 1.60
N ASP A 67 -40.04 -6.88 0.53
CA ASP A 67 -39.95 -7.94 -0.47
C ASP A 67 -39.38 -9.20 0.18
N ASP A 68 -39.95 -10.38 -0.16
CA ASP A 68 -39.55 -11.68 0.39
C ASP A 68 -38.08 -12.05 0.09
N LYS A 69 -37.48 -11.40 -0.91
CA LYS A 69 -36.05 -11.55 -1.25
C LYS A 69 -35.13 -10.67 -0.39
N VAL A 70 -35.66 -9.81 0.46
CA VAL A 70 -34.90 -8.88 1.30
C VAL A 70 -34.81 -9.39 2.72
N ILE A 71 -33.62 -9.79 3.12
CA ILE A 71 -33.30 -10.21 4.48
C ILE A 71 -32.69 -9.06 5.24
N LYS A 72 -33.34 -8.70 6.35
CA LYS A 72 -32.87 -7.62 7.23
C LYS A 72 -32.14 -8.21 8.43
N ALA A 73 -30.84 -8.02 8.50
CA ALA A 73 -30.01 -8.50 9.61
C ALA A 73 -29.91 -7.46 10.72
N LYS A 74 -30.11 -7.87 11.97
CA LYS A 74 -29.89 -7.04 13.18
C LYS A 74 -28.40 -6.71 13.33
N ASN A 75 -27.53 -7.69 13.09
CA ASN A 75 -26.09 -7.53 13.01
C ASN A 75 -25.62 -7.88 11.58
N TYR A 76 -25.70 -6.91 10.69
CA TYR A 76 -25.34 -7.08 9.29
C TYR A 76 -23.90 -7.59 9.10
N SER A 77 -22.95 -7.07 9.89
CA SER A 77 -21.55 -7.44 9.78
C SER A 77 -21.31 -8.91 10.17
N GLU A 78 -22.00 -9.40 11.19
CA GLU A 78 -21.91 -10.79 11.61
C GLU A 78 -22.49 -11.73 10.55
N VAL A 79 -23.71 -11.44 10.07
CA VAL A 79 -24.34 -12.23 8.99
C VAL A 79 -23.49 -12.25 7.72
N PHE A 80 -22.86 -11.11 7.40
CA PHE A 80 -21.94 -11.00 6.28
C PHE A 80 -20.73 -11.93 6.46
N LEU A 81 -20.08 -11.89 7.62
CA LEU A 81 -18.91 -12.72 7.94
C LEU A 81 -19.24 -14.21 7.98
N ASP A 82 -20.34 -14.59 8.62
CA ASP A 82 -20.79 -15.97 8.69
C ASP A 82 -21.15 -16.53 7.33
N SER A 83 -21.74 -15.71 6.44
CA SER A 83 -22.01 -16.11 5.07
C SER A 83 -20.71 -16.43 4.29
N TYR A 84 -19.67 -15.67 4.53
CA TYR A 84 -18.35 -15.91 3.95
C TYR A 84 -17.61 -17.07 4.59
N ASN A 85 -17.72 -17.28 5.90
CA ASN A 85 -17.20 -18.47 6.58
C ASN A 85 -17.76 -19.75 5.95
N TYR A 86 -19.06 -19.74 5.72
CA TYR A 86 -19.72 -20.86 5.09
C TYR A 86 -19.23 -21.14 3.66
N LEU A 87 -18.92 -20.11 2.90
CA LEU A 87 -18.49 -20.22 1.50
C LEU A 87 -16.99 -20.45 1.33
N CYS A 88 -16.19 -19.89 2.19
CA CYS A 88 -14.74 -19.92 2.11
C CYS A 88 -14.11 -20.91 3.08
N ASN A 89 -14.89 -21.72 3.78
CA ASN A 89 -14.61 -22.80 4.77
C ASN A 89 -13.34 -22.63 5.65
N ASP A 90 -12.56 -21.55 5.46
CA ASP A 90 -11.15 -21.50 5.87
C ASP A 90 -10.62 -20.09 6.20
N TYR A 91 -11.44 -19.00 6.08
CA TYR A 91 -10.86 -17.65 6.21
C TYR A 91 -10.37 -17.38 7.64
N GLU A 92 -11.03 -17.94 8.66
CA GLU A 92 -10.62 -17.81 10.07
C GLU A 92 -9.34 -18.57 10.40
N SER A 93 -9.04 -19.64 9.65
CA SER A 93 -7.80 -20.41 9.84
C SER A 93 -6.58 -19.69 9.30
N LYS A 94 -6.76 -18.75 8.35
CA LYS A 94 -5.68 -17.98 7.73
C LYS A 94 -5.05 -17.02 8.73
N LYS A 95 -3.77 -16.77 8.55
CA LYS A 95 -3.01 -15.81 9.35
C LYS A 95 -2.92 -14.48 8.62
N TYR A 96 -3.48 -13.44 9.20
CA TYR A 96 -3.48 -12.11 8.62
C TYR A 96 -2.36 -11.26 9.21
N PHE A 97 -1.75 -10.42 8.37
CA PHE A 97 -0.72 -9.44 8.73
C PHE A 97 -1.15 -8.08 8.22
N GLY A 98 -1.08 -7.05 9.07
CA GLY A 98 -1.43 -5.68 8.71
C GLY A 98 -0.21 -4.77 8.73
N ILE A 99 0.02 -3.97 7.69
CA ILE A 99 1.14 -3.04 7.63
C ILE A 99 0.60 -1.64 7.37
N THR A 100 0.88 -0.71 8.29
CA THR A 100 0.50 0.70 8.14
C THR A 100 1.69 1.65 8.29
N GLY A 101 1.50 2.87 7.85
CA GLY A 101 2.46 3.97 7.87
C GLY A 101 2.26 4.89 6.67
N THR A 102 3.05 5.94 6.52
CA THR A 102 3.02 6.78 5.33
C THR A 102 3.78 6.10 4.20
N ASN A 103 5.06 5.82 4.39
CA ASN A 103 5.95 5.21 3.42
C ASN A 103 6.39 3.80 3.85
N GLY A 104 6.80 2.94 2.90
CA GLY A 104 7.37 1.62 3.18
C GLY A 104 6.39 0.46 3.35
N LYS A 105 5.08 0.67 3.31
CA LYS A 105 4.06 -0.40 3.43
C LYS A 105 4.24 -1.50 2.39
N THR A 106 4.25 -1.12 1.11
CA THR A 106 4.40 -2.04 -0.03
C THR A 106 5.70 -2.82 0.05
N THR A 107 6.81 -2.12 0.34
CA THR A 107 8.14 -2.74 0.47
C THR A 107 8.18 -3.74 1.62
N THR A 108 7.65 -3.37 2.78
CA THR A 108 7.56 -4.27 3.94
C THR A 108 6.68 -5.48 3.66
N GLY A 109 5.52 -5.27 2.99
CA GLY A 109 4.60 -6.34 2.62
C GLY A 109 5.21 -7.34 1.64
N ALA A 110 5.91 -6.85 0.62
CA ALA A 110 6.62 -7.69 -0.33
C ALA A 110 7.73 -8.51 0.35
N TYR A 111 8.53 -7.89 1.21
CA TYR A 111 9.55 -8.61 1.98
C TYR A 111 8.94 -9.65 2.92
N LEU A 112 7.86 -9.31 3.63
CA LEU A 112 7.18 -10.25 4.53
C LEU A 112 6.63 -11.46 3.76
N LYS A 113 6.06 -11.25 2.56
CA LYS A 113 5.61 -12.33 1.69
C LYS A 113 6.75 -13.30 1.37
N GLU A 114 7.89 -12.78 0.91
CA GLU A 114 9.05 -13.61 0.59
C GLU A 114 9.57 -14.37 1.84
N LEU A 115 9.70 -13.69 2.99
CA LEU A 115 10.16 -14.29 4.23
C LEU A 115 9.24 -15.39 4.77
N LEU A 116 7.93 -15.24 4.61
CA LEU A 116 6.93 -16.24 4.97
C LEU A 116 6.80 -17.36 3.90
N GLY A 117 7.28 -17.12 2.67
CA GLY A 117 7.37 -18.11 1.59
C GLY A 117 6.07 -18.29 0.78
N PRO A 118 6.02 -19.37 -0.07
CA PRO A 118 5.05 -19.48 -1.18
C PRO A 118 3.59 -19.62 -0.76
N GLU A 119 3.29 -19.94 0.48
CA GLU A 119 1.92 -19.98 1.00
C GLU A 119 1.42 -18.60 1.45
N SER A 120 2.12 -17.52 1.06
CA SER A 120 1.83 -16.15 1.46
C SER A 120 1.32 -15.34 0.27
N LEU A 121 0.24 -14.61 0.49
CA LEU A 121 -0.33 -13.67 -0.46
C LEU A 121 -0.17 -12.26 0.10
N PHE A 122 0.40 -11.35 -0.70
CA PHE A 122 0.44 -9.93 -0.40
C PHE A 122 -0.64 -9.22 -1.22
N ILE A 123 -1.40 -8.34 -0.57
CA ILE A 123 -2.44 -7.51 -1.17
C ILE A 123 -2.13 -6.05 -0.81
N GLY A 124 -1.81 -5.26 -1.81
CA GLY A 124 -1.39 -3.88 -1.65
C GLY A 124 -1.51 -3.07 -2.93
N THR A 125 -0.76 -1.97 -3.03
CA THR A 125 -0.88 -0.96 -4.07
C THR A 125 -0.61 -1.48 -5.50
N ASN A 126 0.18 -2.53 -5.66
CA ASN A 126 0.67 -3.01 -6.97
C ASN A 126 -0.15 -4.21 -7.53
N GLU A 127 -1.32 -4.49 -6.99
CA GLU A 127 -2.06 -5.74 -7.25
C GLU A 127 -3.35 -5.51 -8.09
N ASP A 128 -3.32 -4.55 -9.03
CA ASP A 128 -4.48 -4.21 -9.87
C ASP A 128 -5.04 -5.44 -10.62
N GLU A 129 -4.17 -6.28 -11.17
CA GLU A 129 -4.57 -7.48 -11.92
C GLU A 129 -5.28 -8.51 -11.03
N LEU A 130 -4.92 -8.57 -9.76
CA LEU A 130 -5.46 -9.54 -8.81
C LEU A 130 -6.97 -9.36 -8.59
N PHE A 131 -7.46 -8.12 -8.66
CA PHE A 131 -8.85 -7.77 -8.40
C PHE A 131 -9.67 -7.50 -9.66
N SER A 132 -9.05 -7.36 -10.83
CA SER A 132 -9.73 -7.04 -12.09
C SER A 132 -10.86 -8.03 -12.46
N GLU A 133 -10.71 -9.29 -12.08
CA GLU A 133 -11.71 -10.35 -12.31
C GLU A 133 -12.79 -10.46 -11.22
N ILE A 134 -12.67 -9.68 -10.13
CA ILE A 134 -13.53 -9.82 -8.95
C ILE A 134 -14.49 -8.64 -8.83
N THR A 135 -14.05 -7.48 -9.23
CA THR A 135 -14.79 -6.23 -9.10
C THR A 135 -14.46 -5.29 -10.25
N ASN A 136 -15.49 -4.53 -10.70
CA ASN A 136 -15.31 -3.39 -11.60
C ASN A 136 -14.96 -2.10 -10.83
N GLU A 137 -14.84 -2.16 -9.50
CA GLU A 137 -14.42 -1.02 -8.71
C GLU A 137 -12.93 -0.71 -8.97
N LYS A 138 -12.58 0.58 -8.95
CA LYS A 138 -11.18 1.00 -9.02
C LYS A 138 -10.38 0.32 -7.91
N HIS A 139 -9.22 -0.21 -8.25
CA HIS A 139 -8.33 -0.82 -7.27
C HIS A 139 -7.97 0.19 -6.16
N LEU A 140 -7.99 -0.30 -4.93
CA LEU A 140 -7.62 0.45 -3.74
C LEU A 140 -6.41 -0.21 -3.08
N THR A 141 -5.45 0.57 -2.62
CA THR A 141 -4.31 0.07 -1.81
C THR A 141 -4.74 -0.94 -0.75
N SER A 142 -5.92 -0.71 -0.15
CA SER A 142 -6.56 -1.61 0.81
C SER A 142 -7.98 -1.88 0.34
N PRO A 143 -8.24 -3.02 -0.32
CA PRO A 143 -9.56 -3.39 -0.79
C PRO A 143 -10.56 -3.52 0.37
N LYS A 144 -11.85 -3.45 0.06
CA LYS A 144 -12.90 -3.77 1.03
C LYS A 144 -12.80 -5.25 1.43
N LEU A 145 -13.15 -5.56 2.68
CA LEU A 145 -13.15 -6.94 3.19
C LEU A 145 -13.90 -7.90 2.26
N PHE A 146 -15.04 -7.48 1.74
CA PHE A 146 -15.81 -8.23 0.77
C PHE A 146 -14.96 -8.74 -0.41
N ASN A 147 -14.17 -7.86 -1.04
CA ASN A 147 -13.34 -8.20 -2.19
C ASN A 147 -12.18 -9.13 -1.78
N ILE A 148 -11.60 -8.93 -0.60
CA ILE A 148 -10.57 -9.82 -0.05
C ILE A 148 -11.13 -11.23 0.14
N LEU A 149 -12.29 -11.37 0.79
CA LEU A 149 -12.92 -12.66 1.04
C LEU A 149 -13.35 -13.36 -0.26
N LYS A 150 -13.91 -12.59 -1.22
CA LYS A 150 -14.26 -13.10 -2.54
C LYS A 150 -13.03 -13.62 -3.30
N LEU A 151 -11.89 -12.94 -3.19
CA LEU A 151 -10.62 -13.42 -3.74
C LEU A 151 -10.19 -14.74 -3.10
N LEU A 152 -10.15 -14.77 -1.77
CA LEU A 152 -9.73 -15.95 -1.01
C LEU A 152 -10.64 -17.18 -1.20
N GLY A 153 -11.90 -16.96 -1.57
CA GLY A 153 -12.86 -18.03 -1.92
C GLY A 153 -12.60 -18.70 -3.27
N LYS A 154 -11.83 -18.07 -4.18
CA LYS A 154 -11.47 -18.70 -5.45
C LYS A 154 -10.51 -19.90 -5.23
N SER A 155 -10.65 -20.95 -6.04
CA SER A 155 -9.85 -22.20 -5.94
C SER A 155 -8.34 -21.94 -5.91
N ASP A 156 -7.86 -21.04 -6.76
CA ASP A 156 -6.43 -20.74 -6.93
C ASP A 156 -5.81 -20.03 -5.71
N PHE A 157 -6.66 -19.42 -4.85
CA PHE A 157 -6.24 -18.69 -3.66
C PHE A 157 -6.35 -19.52 -2.37
N LYS A 158 -6.98 -20.68 -2.39
CA LYS A 158 -7.09 -21.56 -1.21
C LYS A 158 -5.75 -22.02 -0.66
N LYS A 159 -4.72 -22.10 -1.49
CA LYS A 159 -3.34 -22.46 -1.11
C LYS A 159 -2.64 -21.47 -0.18
N TYR A 160 -3.11 -20.22 -0.13
CA TYR A 160 -2.48 -19.18 0.70
C TYR A 160 -3.00 -19.23 2.13
N ASN A 161 -2.10 -19.47 3.07
CA ASN A 161 -2.39 -19.52 4.51
C ASN A 161 -2.04 -18.22 5.22
N ASN A 162 -1.11 -17.43 4.67
CA ASN A 162 -0.66 -16.15 5.21
C ASN A 162 -1.13 -15.02 4.28
N ILE A 163 -1.93 -14.12 4.79
CA ILE A 163 -2.50 -12.99 4.04
C ILE A 163 -1.92 -11.69 4.59
N ILE A 164 -1.17 -10.98 3.78
CA ILE A 164 -0.49 -9.75 4.13
C ILE A 164 -1.24 -8.59 3.47
N LEU A 165 -1.68 -7.62 4.26
CA LEU A 165 -2.51 -6.51 3.80
C LEU A 165 -1.81 -5.17 4.06
N GLU A 166 -1.76 -4.32 3.04
CA GLU A 166 -1.51 -2.90 3.29
C GLU A 166 -2.73 -2.30 3.98
N ALA A 167 -2.55 -1.76 5.18
CA ALA A 167 -3.59 -1.08 5.94
C ALA A 167 -3.44 0.44 5.79
N SER A 168 -4.06 1.00 4.74
CA SER A 168 -4.09 2.45 4.52
C SER A 168 -4.91 3.16 5.60
N SER A 169 -4.61 4.43 5.85
CA SER A 169 -5.37 5.24 6.82
C SER A 169 -6.85 5.35 6.47
N HIS A 170 -7.17 5.49 5.19
CA HIS A 170 -8.55 5.49 4.70
C HIS A 170 -9.28 4.18 5.03
N ALA A 171 -8.61 3.04 4.83
CA ALA A 171 -9.21 1.74 5.10
C ALA A 171 -9.46 1.53 6.60
N LEU A 172 -8.51 1.95 7.43
CA LEU A 172 -8.62 1.90 8.89
C LEU A 172 -9.69 2.87 9.41
N ASP A 173 -9.77 4.07 8.84
CA ASP A 173 -10.77 5.06 9.21
C ASP A 173 -12.19 4.60 8.83
N GLN A 174 -12.33 3.98 7.68
CA GLN A 174 -13.57 3.43 7.15
C GLN A 174 -13.87 2.00 7.64
N ASP A 175 -13.16 1.52 8.65
CA ASP A 175 -13.34 0.20 9.29
C ASP A 175 -13.42 -0.98 8.31
N ARG A 176 -12.66 -0.90 7.17
CA ARG A 176 -12.68 -1.90 6.09
C ARG A 176 -12.17 -3.29 6.50
N PHE A 177 -11.50 -3.39 7.64
CA PHE A 177 -10.93 -4.64 8.16
C PHE A 177 -11.74 -5.23 9.32
N ASN A 178 -12.91 -4.69 9.63
CA ASN A 178 -13.78 -5.28 10.65
C ASN A 178 -14.13 -6.74 10.27
N GLY A 179 -13.77 -7.68 11.16
CA GLY A 179 -13.89 -9.14 10.93
C GLY A 179 -12.59 -9.84 10.56
N ILE A 180 -11.51 -9.09 10.29
CA ILE A 180 -10.16 -9.65 10.21
C ILE A 180 -9.45 -9.42 11.55
N ARG A 181 -8.74 -10.45 12.02
CA ARG A 181 -7.82 -10.33 13.15
C ARG A 181 -6.40 -10.56 12.69
N PHE A 182 -5.58 -9.53 12.79
CA PHE A 182 -4.17 -9.59 12.41
C PHE A 182 -3.34 -10.30 13.48
N ASN A 183 -2.67 -11.38 13.10
CA ASN A 183 -1.73 -12.10 13.96
C ASN A 183 -0.58 -11.20 14.41
N THR A 184 -0.05 -10.42 13.47
CA THR A 184 1.02 -9.46 13.75
C THR A 184 0.87 -8.25 12.84
N SER A 185 0.90 -7.07 13.40
CA SER A 185 0.85 -5.81 12.64
C SER A 185 2.18 -5.09 12.66
N GLY A 186 2.42 -4.24 11.66
CA GLY A 186 3.65 -3.46 11.54
C GLY A 186 3.39 -1.97 11.36
N PHE A 187 4.17 -1.12 12.05
CA PHE A 187 4.18 0.33 11.85
C PHE A 187 5.51 0.78 11.28
N THR A 188 5.47 1.42 10.09
CA THR A 188 6.69 1.89 9.43
C THR A 188 7.09 3.29 9.91
N ASN A 189 6.28 4.30 9.59
CA ASN A 189 6.53 5.72 9.88
C ASN A 189 5.26 6.54 9.69
N LEU A 190 5.32 7.83 10.06
CA LEU A 190 4.30 8.81 9.75
C LEU A 190 4.97 10.11 9.30
N SER A 191 4.47 10.68 8.20
CA SER A 191 4.81 12.01 7.72
C SER A 191 3.60 12.64 7.02
N GLN A 192 3.68 13.91 6.64
CA GLN A 192 2.57 14.61 6.01
C GLN A 192 2.14 13.94 4.70
N ASP A 193 0.91 13.45 4.68
CA ASP A 193 0.19 12.98 3.49
C ASP A 193 -1.31 12.92 3.78
N HIS A 194 -2.15 12.93 2.75
CA HIS A 194 -3.62 12.77 2.86
C HIS A 194 -4.33 13.79 3.78
N PHE A 195 -3.82 15.03 3.89
CA PHE A 195 -4.50 16.08 4.67
C PHE A 195 -5.76 16.60 3.98
N ASP A 196 -5.91 16.34 2.70
CA ASP A 196 -7.18 16.48 1.96
C ASP A 196 -8.32 15.64 2.54
N TYR A 197 -8.01 14.52 3.19
CA TYR A 197 -8.97 13.63 3.87
C TYR A 197 -8.92 13.78 5.40
N HIS A 198 -7.74 13.68 6.02
CA HIS A 198 -7.57 13.63 7.47
C HIS A 198 -7.47 15.01 8.13
N THR A 199 -7.35 16.09 7.36
CA THR A 199 -7.22 17.49 7.78
C THR A 199 -5.93 17.85 8.54
N ASN A 200 -5.40 16.98 9.38
CA ASN A 200 -4.18 17.20 10.16
C ASN A 200 -3.46 15.88 10.52
N ILE A 201 -2.23 16.02 11.04
CA ILE A 201 -1.37 14.89 11.36
C ILE A 201 -1.91 14.00 12.49
N GLU A 202 -2.62 14.59 13.47
CA GLU A 202 -3.16 13.84 14.60
C GLU A 202 -4.34 12.96 14.18
N ASN A 203 -5.26 13.45 13.35
CA ASN A 203 -6.34 12.65 12.78
C ASN A 203 -5.79 11.53 11.91
N TYR A 204 -4.75 11.82 11.11
CA TYR A 204 -4.05 10.84 10.30
C TYR A 204 -3.38 9.76 11.15
N PHE A 205 -2.72 10.13 12.24
CA PHE A 205 -2.16 9.21 13.22
C PHE A 205 -3.24 8.35 13.88
N ASN A 206 -4.32 8.97 14.38
CA ASN A 206 -5.41 8.26 15.05
C ASN A 206 -6.08 7.23 14.15
N SER A 207 -6.24 7.51 12.86
CA SER A 207 -6.75 6.54 11.89
C SER A 207 -5.82 5.31 11.79
N LYS A 208 -4.50 5.52 11.74
CA LYS A 208 -3.53 4.40 11.71
C LYS A 208 -3.44 3.65 13.04
N LEU A 209 -3.61 4.34 14.16
CA LEU A 209 -3.59 3.76 15.50
C LEU A 209 -4.67 2.68 15.69
N LYS A 210 -5.80 2.77 14.97
CA LYS A 210 -6.86 1.75 15.01
C LYS A 210 -6.32 0.33 14.72
N LEU A 211 -5.30 0.17 13.87
CA LEU A 211 -4.69 -1.13 13.58
C LEU A 211 -4.11 -1.80 14.83
N PHE A 212 -3.65 -1.00 15.79
CA PHE A 212 -2.98 -1.46 17.01
C PHE A 212 -3.95 -1.54 18.21
N SER A 213 -5.21 -1.85 17.93
CA SER A 213 -6.25 -2.08 18.93
C SER A 213 -6.46 -3.58 19.18
N ASN A 214 -6.99 -3.92 20.37
CA ASN A 214 -7.37 -5.29 20.73
C ASN A 214 -8.45 -5.89 19.82
N GLN A 215 -9.15 -5.06 19.06
CA GLN A 215 -10.18 -5.51 18.10
C GLN A 215 -9.55 -6.04 16.81
N LEU A 216 -8.43 -5.44 16.36
CA LEU A 216 -7.84 -5.75 15.06
C LEU A 216 -6.57 -6.60 15.14
N SER A 217 -5.73 -6.45 16.17
CA SER A 217 -4.42 -7.11 16.22
C SER A 217 -4.17 -7.87 17.51
N ASP A 218 -3.35 -8.94 17.44
CA ASP A 218 -2.86 -9.67 18.61
C ASP A 218 -1.61 -9.03 19.19
N LYS A 219 -0.72 -8.53 18.34
CA LYS A 219 0.57 -7.91 18.66
C LYS A 219 1.07 -7.08 17.49
N TYR A 220 2.11 -6.28 17.73
CA TYR A 220 2.71 -5.49 16.66
C TYR A 220 4.21 -5.28 16.82
N VAL A 221 4.84 -4.90 15.70
CA VAL A 221 6.24 -4.50 15.60
C VAL A 221 6.31 -3.04 15.15
N TYR A 222 7.24 -2.28 15.69
CA TYR A 222 7.44 -0.89 15.30
C TYR A 222 8.91 -0.51 15.25
N ILE A 223 9.21 0.48 14.41
CA ILE A 223 10.54 1.09 14.31
C ILE A 223 10.63 2.21 15.33
N ASP A 224 11.73 2.27 16.08
CA ASP A 224 12.01 3.33 17.04
C ASP A 224 12.19 4.68 16.32
N ASN A 225 11.12 5.41 16.28
CA ASN A 225 11.02 6.79 15.82
C ASN A 225 9.91 7.49 16.60
N GLU A 226 9.76 8.80 16.44
CA GLU A 226 8.77 9.59 17.18
C GLU A 226 7.37 8.95 17.14
N TRP A 227 6.89 8.59 15.95
CA TRP A 227 5.53 8.07 15.75
C TRP A 227 5.38 6.61 16.17
N GLY A 228 6.42 5.78 15.97
CA GLY A 228 6.44 4.41 16.49
C GLY A 228 6.35 4.38 18.00
N ASN A 229 7.06 5.28 18.67
CA ASN A 229 6.98 5.44 20.12
C ASN A 229 5.60 5.97 20.58
N LYS A 230 4.96 6.87 19.81
CA LYS A 230 3.58 7.29 20.07
C LYS A 230 2.59 6.12 19.92
N VAL A 231 2.76 5.23 18.93
CA VAL A 231 1.96 4.00 18.85
C VAL A 231 2.14 3.16 20.10
N ALA A 232 3.37 2.94 20.55
CA ALA A 232 3.66 2.14 21.74
C ALA A 232 3.08 2.74 23.04
N GLN A 233 2.98 4.06 23.12
CA GLN A 233 2.35 4.76 24.26
C GLN A 233 0.81 4.67 24.26
N ASN A 234 0.20 4.50 23.10
CA ASN A 234 -1.27 4.53 22.93
C ASN A 234 -1.89 3.16 22.66
N SER A 235 -1.10 2.09 22.58
CA SER A 235 -1.56 0.71 22.41
C SER A 235 -1.21 -0.14 23.63
N SER A 236 -2.16 -0.96 24.10
CA SER A 236 -1.94 -1.93 25.18
C SER A 236 -1.52 -3.32 24.70
N LEU A 237 -1.38 -3.50 23.39
CA LEU A 237 -1.00 -4.79 22.81
C LEU A 237 0.48 -5.12 23.08
N PRO A 238 0.84 -6.42 23.13
CA PRO A 238 2.24 -6.84 23.08
C PRO A 238 2.95 -6.20 21.87
N SER A 239 4.06 -5.52 22.13
CA SER A 239 4.83 -4.78 21.13
C SER A 239 6.28 -5.18 21.10
N PHE A 240 6.92 -5.03 19.91
CA PHE A 240 8.32 -5.36 19.69
C PHE A 240 9.03 -4.20 19.00
N LYS A 241 10.02 -3.63 19.69
CA LYS A 241 10.77 -2.45 19.23
C LYS A 241 11.99 -2.84 18.40
N ILE A 242 12.16 -2.21 17.25
CA ILE A 242 13.38 -2.26 16.42
C ILE A 242 14.14 -0.96 16.62
N SER A 243 15.37 -1.03 17.15
CA SER A 243 16.22 0.14 17.40
C SER A 243 17.71 -0.22 17.38
N SER A 244 18.57 0.80 17.38
CA SER A 244 19.98 0.65 17.72
C SER A 244 20.22 0.69 19.25
N ASP A 245 19.19 0.96 20.03
CA ASP A 245 19.25 0.96 21.50
C ASP A 245 19.41 -0.47 22.05
N THR A 246 20.17 -0.62 23.12
CA THR A 246 20.40 -1.90 23.82
C THR A 246 19.15 -2.49 24.47
N GLN A 247 18.09 -1.71 24.64
CA GLN A 247 16.79 -2.15 25.18
C GLN A 247 15.78 -2.55 24.11
N ALA A 248 16.19 -2.61 22.83
CA ALA A 248 15.30 -3.03 21.75
C ALA A 248 15.08 -4.55 21.76
N ASP A 249 13.90 -4.99 21.29
CA ASP A 249 13.59 -6.40 21.09
C ASP A 249 14.37 -6.98 19.89
N LEU A 250 14.59 -6.16 18.86
CA LEU A 250 15.58 -6.35 17.80
C LEU A 250 16.55 -5.18 17.83
N GLN A 251 17.81 -5.44 18.21
CA GLN A 251 18.86 -4.44 18.21
C GLN A 251 19.65 -4.44 16.91
N ILE A 252 19.84 -3.26 16.31
CA ILE A 252 20.72 -3.07 15.15
C ILE A 252 22.12 -2.76 15.69
N LEU A 253 23.05 -3.73 15.52
CA LEU A 253 24.43 -3.62 15.98
C LEU A 253 25.32 -2.90 14.96
N ASP A 254 25.11 -3.16 13.67
CA ASP A 254 25.84 -2.54 12.56
C ASP A 254 25.00 -2.55 11.28
N LYS A 255 25.24 -1.57 10.41
CA LYS A 255 24.57 -1.49 9.10
C LYS A 255 25.40 -0.78 8.05
N LYS A 256 25.36 -1.32 6.83
CA LYS A 256 25.79 -0.68 5.59
C LYS A 256 24.69 -0.85 4.56
N THR A 257 24.35 0.20 3.79
CA THR A 257 23.18 0.19 2.91
C THR A 257 23.48 0.40 1.42
N TYR A 258 24.75 0.64 1.08
CA TYR A 258 25.19 0.82 -0.31
C TYR A 258 26.61 0.27 -0.51
N PRO A 259 26.95 -0.37 -1.65
CA PRO A 259 26.11 -0.69 -2.82
C PRO A 259 25.17 -1.89 -2.59
N LYS A 260 25.31 -2.60 -1.48
CA LYS A 260 24.45 -3.67 -0.97
C LYS A 260 24.14 -3.43 0.50
N THR A 261 23.05 -3.98 0.97
CA THR A 261 22.70 -3.87 2.39
C THR A 261 23.33 -5.01 3.17
N SER A 262 24.16 -4.65 4.14
CA SER A 262 24.77 -5.56 5.13
C SER A 262 24.28 -5.14 6.51
N LEU A 263 23.75 -6.09 7.28
CA LEU A 263 23.17 -5.85 8.60
C LEU A 263 23.72 -6.85 9.61
N LYS A 264 24.06 -6.35 10.79
CA LYS A 264 24.32 -7.15 12.00
C LYS A 264 23.29 -6.79 13.04
N ILE A 265 22.50 -7.77 13.46
CA ILE A 265 21.43 -7.56 14.44
C ILE A 265 21.53 -8.54 15.59
N GLU A 266 20.92 -8.18 16.72
CA GLU A 266 20.67 -9.08 17.84
C GLU A 266 19.18 -9.17 18.11
N ILE A 267 18.66 -10.38 18.26
CA ILE A 267 17.29 -10.68 18.68
C ILE A 267 17.30 -11.88 19.63
N ASN A 268 16.67 -11.74 20.79
CA ASN A 268 16.69 -12.77 21.84
C ASN A 268 18.11 -13.27 22.17
N LYS A 269 19.09 -12.38 22.29
CA LYS A 269 20.52 -12.67 22.61
C LYS A 269 21.24 -13.52 21.55
N LYS A 270 20.68 -13.64 20.35
CA LYS A 270 21.32 -14.28 19.19
C LYS A 270 21.67 -13.24 18.15
N ILE A 271 22.88 -13.32 17.62
CA ILE A 271 23.40 -12.42 16.59
C ILE A 271 23.18 -13.06 15.23
N TYR A 272 22.65 -12.27 14.29
CA TYR A 272 22.46 -12.63 12.88
C TYR A 272 23.17 -11.61 12.01
N ASN A 273 23.78 -12.09 10.92
CA ASN A 273 24.41 -11.26 9.91
C ASN A 273 23.70 -11.52 8.58
N PHE A 274 23.32 -10.45 7.89
CA PHE A 274 22.62 -10.52 6.61
C PHE A 274 23.38 -9.74 5.54
N GLU A 275 23.52 -10.36 4.38
CA GLU A 275 23.90 -9.70 3.13
C GLU A 275 22.69 -9.76 2.21
N LEU A 276 22.14 -8.59 1.88
CA LEU A 276 20.86 -8.44 1.19
C LEU A 276 21.07 -7.74 -0.15
N ASP A 277 20.45 -8.25 -1.20
CA ASP A 277 20.42 -7.60 -2.52
C ASP A 277 19.31 -6.56 -2.62
N ILE A 278 19.20 -5.71 -1.59
CA ILE A 278 18.27 -4.61 -1.50
C ILE A 278 19.04 -3.29 -1.29
N VAL A 279 18.62 -2.24 -1.99
CA VAL A 279 19.27 -0.92 -1.96
C VAL A 279 18.19 0.17 -1.94
N GLY A 280 18.40 1.18 -1.12
CA GLY A 280 17.49 2.34 -1.07
C GLY A 280 17.32 2.92 0.34
N PRO A 281 16.75 4.12 0.45
CA PRO A 281 16.55 4.79 1.72
C PRO A 281 15.58 4.01 2.60
N ASN A 282 15.99 3.68 3.83
CA ASN A 282 15.18 2.98 4.83
C ASN A 282 14.71 1.55 4.44
N PHE A 283 15.18 0.98 3.32
CA PHE A 283 14.79 -0.38 2.92
C PHE A 283 15.25 -1.43 3.91
N TYR A 284 16.41 -1.21 4.54
CA TYR A 284 16.85 -2.05 5.64
C TYR A 284 15.86 -2.04 6.82
N GLN A 285 15.22 -0.90 7.12
CA GLN A 285 14.19 -0.79 8.16
C GLN A 285 12.92 -1.56 7.77
N ASN A 286 12.50 -1.45 6.50
CA ASN A 286 11.37 -2.22 5.97
C ASN A 286 11.64 -3.73 6.03
N PHE A 287 12.87 -4.15 5.72
CA PHE A 287 13.31 -5.53 5.89
C PHE A 287 13.27 -5.97 7.36
N LEU A 288 13.85 -5.18 8.27
CA LEU A 288 13.86 -5.51 9.69
C LEU A 288 12.44 -5.57 10.28
N LEU A 289 11.53 -4.69 9.82
CA LEU A 289 10.12 -4.75 10.21
C LEU A 289 9.47 -6.05 9.71
N ALA A 290 9.65 -6.41 8.44
CA ALA A 290 9.15 -7.65 7.87
C ALA A 290 9.73 -8.89 8.55
N PHE A 291 11.05 -8.91 8.78
CA PHE A 291 11.74 -9.98 9.49
C PHE A 291 11.21 -10.15 10.92
N SER A 292 11.07 -9.05 11.66
CA SER A 292 10.53 -9.09 13.03
C SER A 292 9.07 -9.55 13.04
N MET A 293 8.23 -9.09 12.09
CA MET A 293 6.85 -9.57 11.96
C MET A 293 6.80 -11.08 11.70
N ALA A 294 7.62 -11.59 10.79
CA ALA A 294 7.73 -13.03 10.52
C ALA A 294 8.22 -13.79 11.76
N TYR A 295 9.26 -13.30 12.43
CA TYR A 295 9.84 -13.90 13.63
C TYR A 295 8.85 -13.98 14.79
N TYR A 296 8.19 -12.87 15.12
CA TYR A 296 7.23 -12.80 16.24
C TYR A 296 5.87 -13.41 15.90
N SER A 297 5.54 -13.64 14.63
CA SER A 297 4.33 -14.37 14.24
C SER A 297 4.32 -15.82 14.73
N LYS A 298 5.50 -16.42 14.91
CA LYS A 298 5.70 -17.84 15.27
C LYS A 298 5.14 -18.83 14.24
N ILE A 299 4.90 -18.40 13.00
CA ILE A 299 4.42 -19.28 11.92
C ILE A 299 5.56 -20.13 11.39
N LYS A 300 6.76 -19.54 11.26
CA LYS A 300 8.00 -20.22 10.86
C LYS A 300 9.06 -20.09 11.95
N ASN A 301 9.97 -21.04 12.00
CA ASN A 301 11.20 -20.88 12.80
C ASN A 301 12.17 -19.92 12.09
N VAL A 302 13.17 -19.43 12.82
CA VAL A 302 14.09 -18.40 12.29
C VAL A 302 14.92 -18.92 11.11
N ASP A 303 15.28 -20.19 11.10
CA ASP A 303 16.12 -20.77 10.03
C ASP A 303 15.34 -20.80 8.72
N GLN A 304 14.04 -21.17 8.76
CA GLN A 304 13.14 -21.12 7.61
C GLN A 304 12.93 -19.68 7.08
N ILE A 305 12.91 -18.68 7.96
CA ILE A 305 12.82 -17.27 7.55
C ILE A 305 14.12 -16.86 6.85
N ILE A 306 15.27 -17.27 7.39
CA ILE A 306 16.60 -16.93 6.84
C ILE A 306 16.82 -17.58 5.46
N GLU A 307 16.40 -18.82 5.26
CA GLU A 307 16.48 -19.50 3.95
C GLU A 307 15.81 -18.69 2.82
N ASN A 308 14.72 -18.00 3.13
CA ASN A 308 13.97 -17.21 2.15
C ASN A 308 14.60 -15.82 1.85
N ILE A 309 15.61 -15.39 2.62
CA ILE A 309 16.26 -14.08 2.46
C ILE A 309 16.93 -13.94 1.08
N SER A 310 17.47 -15.02 0.53
CA SER A 310 18.11 -15.01 -0.80
C SER A 310 17.19 -14.59 -1.94
N ASN A 311 15.86 -14.67 -1.74
CA ASN A 311 14.85 -14.31 -2.74
C ASN A 311 14.47 -12.83 -2.68
N LEU A 312 14.93 -12.08 -1.67
CA LEU A 312 14.56 -10.69 -1.48
C LEU A 312 15.14 -9.79 -2.57
N LYS A 313 14.26 -8.99 -3.15
CA LYS A 313 14.59 -7.91 -4.10
C LYS A 313 13.73 -6.69 -3.81
N ASN A 314 14.18 -5.54 -4.27
CA ASN A 314 13.32 -4.36 -4.25
C ASN A 314 12.04 -4.64 -5.03
N PRO A 315 10.85 -4.27 -4.50
CA PRO A 315 9.62 -4.31 -5.27
C PRO A 315 9.72 -3.38 -6.48
N LYS A 316 9.09 -3.75 -7.61
CA LYS A 316 9.06 -2.95 -8.83
C LYS A 316 8.60 -1.52 -8.57
N GLY A 317 9.28 -0.54 -9.11
CA GLY A 317 9.01 0.88 -8.90
C GLY A 317 9.41 1.41 -7.52
N ARG A 318 10.26 0.67 -6.80
CA ARG A 318 10.81 1.07 -5.52
C ARG A 318 12.32 1.03 -5.57
N PHE A 319 12.92 2.18 -5.86
CA PHE A 319 14.37 2.35 -6.05
C PHE A 319 14.92 1.40 -7.12
N ASP A 320 14.25 1.33 -8.27
CA ASP A 320 14.73 0.53 -9.41
C ASP A 320 15.98 1.17 -10.00
N LEU A 321 17.09 0.45 -9.96
CA LEU A 321 18.41 0.93 -10.36
C LEU A 321 18.71 0.49 -11.80
N ILE A 322 18.88 1.46 -12.70
CA ILE A 322 19.25 1.28 -14.10
C ILE A 322 20.68 1.79 -14.29
N ASN A 323 21.54 0.97 -14.91
CA ASN A 323 22.91 1.37 -15.23
C ASN A 323 22.94 2.06 -16.60
N PHE A 324 23.58 3.23 -16.70
CA PHE A 324 23.76 3.95 -17.94
C PHE A 324 25.18 4.56 -18.03
N LYS A 325 26.06 3.96 -18.80
CA LYS A 325 27.49 4.34 -18.91
C LYS A 325 28.13 4.38 -17.50
N THR A 326 28.69 5.51 -17.09
CA THR A 326 29.24 5.75 -15.74
C THR A 326 28.16 6.19 -14.74
N ASN A 327 26.93 6.40 -15.20
CA ASN A 327 25.83 7.00 -14.45
C ASN A 327 24.85 5.94 -13.94
N LYS A 328 23.99 6.36 -13.02
CA LYS A 328 22.83 5.58 -12.58
C LYS A 328 21.54 6.38 -12.82
N ILE A 329 20.48 5.66 -13.18
CA ILE A 329 19.13 6.20 -13.21
C ILE A 329 18.32 5.39 -12.20
N ILE A 330 17.59 6.08 -11.35
CA ILE A 330 16.80 5.45 -10.28
C ILE A 330 15.35 5.86 -10.47
N VAL A 331 14.47 4.87 -10.61
CA VAL A 331 13.02 5.08 -10.66
C VAL A 331 12.41 4.72 -9.33
N ASP A 332 11.68 5.65 -8.72
CA ASP A 332 11.05 5.44 -7.41
C ASP A 332 9.67 6.10 -7.28
N TYR A 333 8.83 5.53 -6.46
CA TYR A 333 7.48 6.02 -6.14
C TYR A 333 7.47 7.19 -5.16
N ALA A 334 8.60 7.76 -4.79
CA ALA A 334 8.72 8.89 -3.86
C ALA A 334 7.89 10.10 -4.33
N HIS A 335 6.78 10.40 -3.63
CA HIS A 335 5.81 11.44 -3.97
C HIS A 335 5.39 12.28 -2.75
N THR A 336 6.12 12.17 -1.66
CA THR A 336 5.97 13.02 -0.47
C THR A 336 7.25 13.84 -0.24
N PRO A 337 7.19 15.01 0.41
CA PRO A 337 8.38 15.83 0.69
C PRO A 337 9.48 15.03 1.41
N GLU A 338 9.09 14.23 2.39
CA GLU A 338 10.02 13.41 3.15
C GLU A 338 10.67 12.34 2.28
N SER A 339 9.89 11.59 1.47
CA SER A 339 10.45 10.53 0.61
C SER A 339 11.41 11.09 -0.44
N ILE A 340 11.10 12.22 -1.08
CA ILE A 340 12.00 12.93 -2.01
C ILE A 340 13.31 13.28 -1.31
N SER A 341 13.23 13.93 -0.14
CA SER A 341 14.40 14.29 0.66
C SER A 341 15.25 13.07 1.03
N GLN A 342 14.62 11.96 1.41
CA GLN A 342 15.30 10.72 1.81
C GLN A 342 16.04 10.08 0.63
N VAL A 343 15.42 10.02 -0.56
CA VAL A 343 16.08 9.46 -1.75
C VAL A 343 17.29 10.29 -2.14
N ILE A 344 17.17 11.63 -2.18
CA ILE A 344 18.29 12.54 -2.51
C ILE A 344 19.42 12.39 -1.49
N LYS A 345 19.13 12.46 -0.19
CA LYS A 345 20.15 12.31 0.88
C LYS A 345 20.83 10.94 0.82
N TYR A 346 20.12 9.90 0.43
CA TYR A 346 20.67 8.57 0.35
C TYR A 346 21.70 8.43 -0.76
N VAL A 347 21.48 9.02 -1.94
CA VAL A 347 22.38 8.93 -3.10
C VAL A 347 23.51 9.94 -3.07
N ASN A 348 23.30 11.11 -2.46
CA ASN A 348 24.23 12.24 -2.47
C ASN A 348 25.70 11.89 -2.11
N PRO A 349 25.99 10.98 -1.14
CA PRO A 349 27.37 10.62 -0.81
C PRO A 349 28.10 9.78 -1.86
N TYR A 350 27.41 9.28 -2.88
CA TYR A 350 27.94 8.27 -3.82
C TYR A 350 28.11 8.79 -5.24
N PHE A 351 27.56 9.97 -5.56
CA PHE A 351 27.58 10.55 -6.92
C PHE A 351 28.07 11.98 -6.89
N SER A 352 28.69 12.39 -7.98
CA SER A 352 29.24 13.74 -8.14
C SER A 352 28.17 14.80 -8.41
N GLU A 353 27.02 14.38 -8.96
CA GLU A 353 25.87 15.24 -9.24
C GLU A 353 24.58 14.45 -9.08
N VAL A 354 23.59 15.05 -8.45
CA VAL A 354 22.25 14.50 -8.27
C VAL A 354 21.25 15.36 -9.04
N VAL A 355 20.64 14.78 -10.06
CA VAL A 355 19.56 15.38 -10.85
C VAL A 355 18.25 14.74 -10.41
N VAL A 356 17.25 15.55 -10.01
CA VAL A 356 15.92 15.04 -9.63
C VAL A 356 14.86 15.49 -10.64
N LEU A 357 14.06 14.54 -11.12
CA LEU A 357 12.92 14.75 -12.01
C LEU A 357 11.68 14.25 -11.30
N PHE A 358 10.69 15.13 -11.08
CA PHE A 358 9.45 14.77 -10.39
C PHE A 358 8.29 15.68 -10.76
N GLY A 359 7.07 15.22 -10.42
CA GLY A 359 5.84 15.98 -10.48
C GLY A 359 4.96 15.73 -9.28
N ALA A 360 3.76 16.29 -9.28
CA ALA A 360 2.76 16.04 -8.25
C ALA A 360 1.41 15.65 -8.88
N GLY A 361 0.66 14.78 -8.21
CA GLY A 361 -0.66 14.39 -8.64
C GLY A 361 -1.68 15.53 -8.48
N GLY A 362 -2.53 15.70 -9.50
CA GLY A 362 -3.72 16.54 -9.44
C GLY A 362 -4.83 15.92 -8.59
N ASN A 363 -5.80 16.73 -8.14
CA ASN A 363 -6.90 16.32 -7.25
C ASN A 363 -6.42 15.57 -5.99
N ARG A 364 -5.31 16.07 -5.40
CA ARG A 364 -4.67 15.59 -4.18
C ARG A 364 -4.27 16.76 -3.29
N ASP A 365 -3.66 16.46 -2.14
CA ASP A 365 -3.13 17.47 -1.22
C ASP A 365 -2.23 18.48 -1.96
N LYS A 366 -2.71 19.74 -2.05
CA LYS A 366 -2.01 20.83 -2.74
C LYS A 366 -0.91 21.44 -1.87
N GLU A 367 -1.06 21.39 -0.54
CA GLU A 367 -0.12 22.04 0.38
C GLU A 367 1.25 21.35 0.36
N LYS A 368 1.27 20.03 0.09
CA LYS A 368 2.53 19.29 -0.03
C LYS A 368 3.37 19.70 -1.24
N ARG A 369 2.78 20.30 -2.31
CA ARG A 369 3.48 20.64 -3.55
C ARG A 369 4.67 21.58 -3.32
N LYS A 370 4.45 22.67 -2.58
CA LYS A 370 5.52 23.60 -2.19
C LYS A 370 6.61 22.88 -1.38
N LEU A 371 6.21 22.02 -0.44
CA LEU A 371 7.15 21.28 0.39
C LEU A 371 7.96 20.24 -0.42
N MET A 372 7.37 19.63 -1.45
CA MET A 372 8.07 18.75 -2.40
C MET A 372 9.12 19.55 -3.18
N GLY A 373 8.77 20.77 -3.65
CA GLY A 373 9.72 21.71 -4.25
C GLY A 373 10.88 22.04 -3.32
N THR A 374 10.60 22.34 -2.05
CA THR A 374 11.66 22.61 -1.05
C THR A 374 12.54 21.38 -0.81
N ALA A 375 11.95 20.19 -0.71
CA ALA A 375 12.70 18.96 -0.50
C ALA A 375 13.62 18.61 -1.67
N SER A 376 13.19 18.89 -2.91
CA SER A 376 13.99 18.64 -4.13
C SER A 376 15.25 19.52 -4.20
N GLN A 377 15.30 20.63 -3.46
CA GLN A 377 16.46 21.56 -3.44
C GLN A 377 17.71 20.96 -2.77
N LEU A 378 17.63 19.77 -2.22
CA LEU A 378 18.79 18.99 -1.78
C LEU A 378 19.61 18.43 -2.95
N ALA A 379 19.03 18.35 -4.15
CA ALA A 379 19.70 17.96 -5.39
C ALA A 379 20.45 19.15 -6.04
N ASP A 380 21.40 18.85 -6.93
CA ASP A 380 22.16 19.84 -7.68
C ASP A 380 21.32 20.47 -8.78
N SER A 381 20.46 19.69 -9.44
CA SER A 381 19.56 20.14 -10.49
C SER A 381 18.17 19.52 -10.33
N VAL A 382 17.13 20.27 -10.68
CA VAL A 382 15.73 19.90 -10.52
C VAL A 382 14.98 20.06 -11.84
N ILE A 383 14.21 19.06 -12.23
CA ILE A 383 13.28 19.13 -13.35
C ILE A 383 11.88 18.85 -12.83
N VAL A 384 11.00 19.84 -12.95
CA VAL A 384 9.57 19.70 -12.63
C VAL A 384 8.82 19.30 -13.88
N THR A 385 8.06 18.22 -13.79
CA THR A 385 7.31 17.65 -14.92
C THR A 385 5.92 17.17 -14.49
N ASN A 386 5.11 16.68 -15.44
CA ASN A 386 3.83 16.06 -15.11
C ASN A 386 4.01 14.69 -14.44
N ASP A 387 3.19 14.44 -13.45
CA ASP A 387 2.90 13.12 -12.88
C ASP A 387 1.55 12.62 -13.43
N ASN A 388 0.50 12.63 -12.65
CA ASN A 388 -0.89 12.40 -13.01
C ASN A 388 -1.70 13.68 -12.79
N PRO A 389 -1.78 14.62 -13.74
CA PRO A 389 -2.48 15.89 -13.52
C PRO A 389 -3.99 15.73 -13.31
N ARG A 390 -4.56 14.59 -13.72
CA ARG A 390 -5.98 14.31 -13.63
C ARG A 390 -6.82 15.44 -14.29
N ASN A 391 -7.68 16.09 -13.51
CA ASN A 391 -8.54 17.19 -14.00
C ASN A 391 -8.00 18.58 -13.60
N GLU A 392 -6.76 18.68 -13.05
CA GLU A 392 -6.13 19.96 -12.75
C GLU A 392 -5.23 20.41 -13.89
N ASP A 393 -5.07 21.74 -14.04
CA ASP A 393 -4.13 22.32 -14.99
C ASP A 393 -2.68 21.96 -14.60
N PRO A 394 -1.94 21.27 -15.47
CA PRO A 394 -0.54 20.90 -15.23
C PRO A 394 0.36 22.12 -14.91
N ILE A 395 0.10 23.26 -15.53
CA ILE A 395 0.86 24.51 -15.30
C ILE A 395 0.64 24.99 -13.86
N GLN A 396 -0.59 24.92 -13.37
CA GLN A 396 -0.90 25.30 -12.00
C GLN A 396 -0.22 24.37 -10.98
N ILE A 397 -0.21 23.06 -11.23
CA ILE A 397 0.51 22.10 -10.38
C ILE A 397 1.99 22.41 -10.32
N SER A 398 2.63 22.66 -11.47
CA SER A 398 4.04 23.02 -11.55
C SER A 398 4.33 24.35 -10.82
N ASN A 399 3.49 25.36 -10.99
CA ASN A 399 3.63 26.65 -10.30
C ASN A 399 3.54 26.50 -8.77
N ASP A 400 2.70 25.59 -8.28
CA ASP A 400 2.62 25.30 -6.84
C ASP A 400 3.89 24.64 -6.31
N ILE A 401 4.55 23.77 -7.09
CA ILE A 401 5.84 23.17 -6.77
C ILE A 401 6.94 24.24 -6.75
N LEU A 402 6.98 25.10 -7.77
CA LEU A 402 7.98 26.15 -7.94
C LEU A 402 8.02 27.16 -6.80
N LYS A 403 6.91 27.34 -6.05
CA LYS A 403 6.89 28.16 -4.83
C LYS A 403 7.90 27.71 -3.75
N GLY A 404 8.36 26.47 -3.83
CA GLY A 404 9.37 25.90 -2.94
C GLY A 404 10.76 25.73 -3.56
N CYS A 405 10.95 26.15 -4.83
CA CYS A 405 12.16 25.90 -5.59
C CYS A 405 13.05 27.13 -5.75
N ASP A 406 14.35 26.89 -5.82
CA ASP A 406 15.33 27.84 -6.35
C ASP A 406 15.31 27.74 -7.88
N LEU A 407 14.86 28.81 -8.54
CA LEU A 407 14.70 28.87 -9.99
C LEU A 407 16.05 28.86 -10.75
N SER A 408 17.17 29.13 -10.08
CA SER A 408 18.50 29.09 -10.70
C SER A 408 18.96 27.69 -11.06
N LYS A 409 18.38 26.65 -10.42
CA LYS A 409 18.70 25.23 -10.67
C LYS A 409 17.47 24.37 -10.97
N THR A 410 16.33 25.01 -11.25
CA THR A 410 15.06 24.33 -11.51
C THR A 410 14.54 24.64 -12.90
N ASN A 411 14.37 23.62 -13.72
CA ASN A 411 13.74 23.68 -15.03
C ASN A 411 12.32 23.09 -14.99
N VAL A 412 11.44 23.55 -15.89
CA VAL A 412 10.10 23.00 -16.06
C VAL A 412 9.96 22.45 -17.47
N ILE A 413 9.70 21.15 -17.57
CA ILE A 413 9.39 20.45 -18.82
C ILE A 413 8.16 19.61 -18.57
N LEU A 414 6.99 20.09 -19.05
CA LEU A 414 5.70 19.46 -18.71
C LEU A 414 5.54 18.06 -19.33
N ASP A 415 6.01 17.85 -20.55
CA ASP A 415 6.00 16.52 -21.14
C ASP A 415 7.03 15.62 -20.43
N ARG A 416 6.54 14.55 -19.77
CA ARG A 416 7.40 13.68 -18.97
C ARG A 416 8.41 12.90 -19.84
N LYS A 417 8.05 12.54 -21.05
CA LYS A 417 8.97 11.87 -21.98
C LYS A 417 10.10 12.80 -22.40
N GLU A 418 9.76 14.03 -22.77
CA GLU A 418 10.73 15.06 -23.10
C GLU A 418 11.64 15.37 -21.91
N ALA A 419 11.07 15.49 -20.70
CA ALA A 419 11.80 15.74 -19.46
C ALA A 419 12.82 14.63 -19.15
N ILE A 420 12.42 13.36 -19.27
CA ILE A 420 13.31 12.20 -19.07
C ILE A 420 14.42 12.19 -20.13
N THR A 421 14.08 12.40 -21.41
CA THR A 421 15.05 12.41 -22.52
C THR A 421 16.08 13.52 -22.36
N SER A 422 15.65 14.75 -22.04
CA SER A 422 16.55 15.88 -21.76
C SER A 422 17.47 15.57 -20.59
N ALA A 423 16.91 15.09 -19.47
CA ALA A 423 17.69 14.73 -18.30
C ALA A 423 18.78 13.68 -18.58
N ILE A 424 18.45 12.63 -19.35
CA ILE A 424 19.42 11.57 -19.71
C ILE A 424 20.54 12.12 -20.58
N ASN A 425 20.23 12.98 -21.55
CA ASN A 425 21.22 13.57 -22.46
C ASN A 425 22.16 14.56 -21.79
N GLU A 426 21.73 15.21 -20.72
CA GLU A 426 22.49 16.24 -20.00
C GLU A 426 23.31 15.67 -18.82
N LEU A 427 23.18 14.35 -18.50
CA LEU A 427 23.90 13.71 -17.40
C LEU A 427 25.43 13.80 -17.60
N LYS A 428 26.12 14.40 -16.62
CA LYS A 428 27.58 14.37 -16.54
C LYS A 428 28.07 13.01 -16.06
N GLU A 429 29.36 12.79 -16.16
CA GLU A 429 29.98 11.55 -15.66
C GLU A 429 29.82 11.41 -14.14
N ASN A 430 29.59 10.18 -13.66
CA ASN A 430 29.40 9.86 -12.26
C ASN A 430 28.16 10.52 -11.60
N SER A 431 27.15 10.85 -12.41
CA SER A 431 25.89 11.44 -11.92
C SER A 431 24.80 10.40 -11.68
N VAL A 432 23.79 10.80 -10.92
CA VAL A 432 22.54 10.03 -10.75
C VAL A 432 21.34 10.86 -11.15
N LEU A 433 20.47 10.27 -12.00
CA LEU A 433 19.14 10.80 -12.29
C LEU A 433 18.09 10.09 -11.43
N LEU A 434 17.37 10.83 -10.63
CA LEU A 434 16.25 10.36 -9.84
C LEU A 434 14.94 10.70 -10.56
N VAL A 435 14.23 9.68 -11.08
CA VAL A 435 12.92 9.83 -11.71
C VAL A 435 11.85 9.39 -10.69
N LEU A 436 11.19 10.39 -10.08
CA LEU A 436 10.35 10.19 -8.90
C LEU A 436 8.86 10.43 -9.19
N GLY A 437 8.02 9.84 -8.34
CA GLY A 437 6.57 10.01 -8.28
C GLY A 437 5.79 8.80 -8.76
N LYS A 438 6.04 8.30 -9.96
CA LYS A 438 5.24 7.25 -10.61
C LYS A 438 5.69 5.82 -10.27
N GLY A 439 6.98 5.58 -10.13
CA GLY A 439 7.51 4.25 -9.79
C GLY A 439 7.00 3.14 -10.72
N HIS A 440 6.13 2.27 -10.20
CA HIS A 440 5.56 1.12 -10.92
C HIS A 440 4.36 1.44 -11.82
N GLU A 441 3.81 2.65 -11.78
CA GLU A 441 2.60 3.00 -12.52
C GLU A 441 2.78 2.81 -14.03
N MET A 442 1.77 2.21 -14.68
CA MET A 442 1.78 1.84 -16.10
C MET A 442 1.06 2.84 -17.00
N TYR A 443 0.58 3.97 -16.46
CA TYR A 443 -0.15 5.00 -17.20
C TYR A 443 0.02 6.39 -16.58
N GLN A 444 -0.28 7.44 -17.36
CA GLN A 444 -0.58 8.78 -16.84
C GLN A 444 -2.09 9.00 -16.89
N GLU A 445 -2.65 9.54 -15.81
CA GLU A 445 -4.07 9.91 -15.70
C GLU A 445 -4.24 11.39 -16.09
N ILE A 446 -4.83 11.66 -17.25
CA ILE A 446 -5.07 13.01 -17.81
C ILE A 446 -6.54 13.11 -18.23
N ASN A 447 -7.30 14.07 -17.68
CA ASN A 447 -8.71 14.31 -18.00
C ASN A 447 -9.56 13.02 -17.96
N ASN A 448 -9.43 12.24 -16.88
CA ASN A 448 -10.10 10.94 -16.68
C ASN A 448 -9.72 9.86 -17.71
N SER A 449 -8.68 10.07 -18.51
CA SER A 449 -8.16 9.09 -19.46
C SER A 449 -6.84 8.51 -18.94
N HIS A 450 -6.66 7.20 -19.07
CA HIS A 450 -5.40 6.51 -18.75
C HIS A 450 -4.58 6.37 -20.03
N ILE A 451 -3.50 7.13 -20.12
CA ILE A 451 -2.57 7.09 -21.26
C ILE A 451 -1.44 6.14 -20.89
N PRO A 452 -1.21 5.04 -21.63
CA PRO A 452 -0.15 4.08 -21.32
C PRO A 452 1.21 4.77 -21.26
N PHE A 453 1.90 4.63 -20.13
CA PHE A 453 3.23 5.18 -19.89
C PHE A 453 3.84 4.56 -18.64
N ASN A 454 5.08 4.08 -18.74
CA ASN A 454 5.87 3.60 -17.61
C ASN A 454 7.28 4.21 -17.67
N ASP A 455 7.77 4.75 -16.54
CA ASP A 455 9.08 5.39 -16.48
C ASP A 455 10.22 4.42 -16.83
N ASN A 456 10.22 3.20 -16.27
CA ASN A 456 11.27 2.22 -16.51
C ASN A 456 11.35 1.79 -17.98
N ASP A 457 10.20 1.50 -18.59
CA ASP A 457 10.14 1.06 -19.98
C ASP A 457 10.63 2.16 -20.92
N PHE A 458 10.17 3.41 -20.71
CA PHE A 458 10.58 4.55 -21.52
C PHE A 458 12.07 4.89 -21.36
N ILE A 459 12.61 4.82 -20.14
CA ILE A 459 14.04 5.03 -19.88
C ILE A 459 14.87 3.96 -20.62
N ASN A 460 14.49 2.68 -20.51
CA ASN A 460 15.21 1.58 -21.17
C ASN A 460 15.19 1.72 -22.70
N GLU A 461 14.05 2.13 -23.27
CA GLU A 461 13.95 2.44 -24.71
C GLU A 461 14.88 3.61 -25.10
N THR A 462 14.86 4.69 -24.33
CA THR A 462 15.68 5.89 -24.57
C THR A 462 17.18 5.57 -24.51
N ILE A 463 17.66 4.87 -23.48
CA ILE A 463 19.07 4.52 -23.35
C ILE A 463 19.50 3.48 -24.38
N GLY A 464 18.61 2.54 -24.77
CA GLY A 464 18.87 1.56 -25.83
C GLY A 464 19.11 2.20 -27.20
N GLY A 465 18.49 3.34 -27.48
CA GLY A 465 18.74 4.13 -28.69
C GLY A 465 20.02 4.99 -28.65
N LEU A 466 20.70 5.11 -27.48
CA LEU A 466 21.91 5.90 -27.25
C LEU A 466 23.21 5.03 -27.15
N ILE A 467 23.06 3.70 -27.10
CA ILE A 467 24.14 2.72 -27.09
C ILE A 467 24.31 2.15 -28.49
#